data_86faba04d1bf4a16a64f20b8eb0bf379
#
_entry.id   86faba04d1bf4a16a64f20b8eb0bf379
#
_cell.length_a   1.000
_cell.length_b   1.000
_cell.length_c   1.000
_cell.angle_alpha   90.00
_cell.angle_beta   90.00
_cell.angle_gamma   90.00
#
_symmetry.space_group_name_H-M   'P 1'
#
loop_
_entity.id
_entity.type
_entity.pdbx_description
1 polymer ?
#
loop_
_entity_poly.entity_id
_entity_poly.type
_entity_poly.pdbx_seq_one_letter_code
_entity_poly.pdbx_strand_id
1 'polypeptide(L)'
;MTRWLLLLWIGGTLGAQVTPPGKVPIPEDERPSKPFVWSERRLLVAPELFDAPDEWIDRSLQWADFILGTYRPALPEHPLRRAALLRLDDVLHIESAPRKELVQKWYRARMYRAIEEIERTKVTEGMRIWKLYNHGFLVRTPTVSFTFDFVPGTRQPGFAIEKEWLARLVTQSDATFISHLHGDHASQDVARLFLAQGKPVIAPEGLWKTMPEFAGKLTYPERSAKVHRIPVQGGKQVLEVVAYPGHQGATVLNNVHLVRSPEGLTAMQTGDQWNDDAPGTDFDWISHVGRQHAVDVLLPNCWTRGIARMVRGVNPKLVITGHENEMAHTVDHREDNTQTYTRLWGVGYPFVLMTWGESYGYQRVAEPRLGVDK
;
A
#
# COMPACT_ATOMS: atom_id res chain seq x y z
N MET A 1 -61.45 1.12 46.99
CA MET A 1 -60.26 0.65 47.71
C MET A 1 -59.37 -0.08 46.70
N THR A 2 -58.45 0.59 46.05
CA THR A 2 -57.63 0.03 44.97
C THR A 2 -56.15 0.07 45.47
N ARG A 3 -55.60 -1.11 45.70
CA ARG A 3 -54.23 -1.30 46.13
C ARG A 3 -53.31 -1.21 44.91
N TRP A 4 -52.37 -0.27 44.88
CA TRP A 4 -51.25 -0.19 43.94
C TRP A 4 -50.11 -1.04 44.46
N LEU A 5 -49.67 -2.04 43.68
CA LEU A 5 -48.45 -2.78 43.89
C LEU A 5 -47.28 -2.01 43.24
N LEU A 6 -46.37 -1.54 44.06
CA LEU A 6 -45.10 -0.96 43.63
C LEU A 6 -44.13 -2.14 43.32
N LEU A 7 -43.81 -2.35 42.04
CA LEU A 7 -42.70 -3.20 41.63
C LEU A 7 -41.40 -2.40 41.69
N LEU A 8 -40.60 -2.69 42.70
CA LEU A 8 -39.20 -2.23 42.78
C LEU A 8 -38.37 -2.99 41.74
N TRP A 9 -37.94 -2.29 40.72
CA TRP A 9 -36.94 -2.78 39.75
C TRP A 9 -35.56 -2.58 40.36
N ILE A 10 -34.93 -3.67 40.86
CA ILE A 10 -33.52 -3.67 41.27
C ILE A 10 -32.73 -3.83 39.98
N GLY A 11 -32.29 -2.69 39.44
CA GLY A 11 -31.33 -2.65 38.33
C GLY A 11 -29.95 -3.05 38.79
N GLY A 12 -29.64 -4.33 38.79
CA GLY A 12 -28.27 -4.81 38.87
C GLY A 12 -27.58 -4.57 37.53
N THR A 13 -26.81 -3.51 37.42
CA THR A 13 -25.84 -3.36 36.32
C THR A 13 -24.71 -4.39 36.54
N LEU A 14 -24.88 -5.59 36.02
CA LEU A 14 -23.75 -6.45 35.73
C LEU A 14 -22.98 -5.79 34.58
N GLY A 15 -22.05 -4.91 34.96
CA GLY A 15 -21.00 -4.48 34.08
C GLY A 15 -20.15 -5.69 33.72
N ALA A 16 -20.52 -6.38 32.65
CA ALA A 16 -19.59 -7.29 32.01
C ALA A 16 -18.39 -6.43 31.59
N GLN A 17 -17.33 -6.45 32.37
CA GLN A 17 -16.03 -6.05 31.89
C GLN A 17 -15.74 -6.94 30.69
N VAL A 18 -15.96 -6.40 29.49
CA VAL A 18 -15.42 -6.97 28.27
C VAL A 18 -13.92 -6.82 28.42
N THR A 19 -13.30 -7.86 28.96
CA THR A 19 -11.84 -8.00 28.86
C THR A 19 -11.52 -7.88 27.38
N PRO A 20 -10.68 -6.92 26.97
CA PRO A 20 -10.25 -6.88 25.58
C PRO A 20 -9.74 -8.28 25.26
N PRO A 21 -10.09 -8.87 24.12
CA PRO A 21 -9.65 -10.20 23.76
C PRO A 21 -8.15 -10.23 23.98
N GLY A 22 -7.72 -11.11 24.88
CA GLY A 22 -6.30 -11.28 25.20
C GLY A 22 -5.60 -11.40 23.86
N LYS A 23 -4.41 -10.79 23.71
CA LYS A 23 -3.62 -10.86 22.48
C LYS A 23 -3.56 -12.32 22.06
N VAL A 24 -4.48 -12.73 21.19
CA VAL A 24 -4.39 -14.03 20.54
C VAL A 24 -3.07 -13.95 19.81
N PRO A 25 -2.08 -14.81 20.12
CA PRO A 25 -0.88 -14.87 19.34
C PRO A 25 -1.36 -15.14 17.91
N ILE A 26 -1.23 -14.16 17.03
CA ILE A 26 -1.37 -14.42 15.62
C ILE A 26 -0.25 -15.39 15.32
N PRO A 27 -0.56 -16.62 14.89
CA PRO A 27 0.48 -17.60 14.59
C PRO A 27 1.50 -16.90 13.68
N GLU A 28 2.77 -17.01 14.02
CA GLU A 28 3.83 -16.52 13.17
C GLU A 28 3.72 -17.34 11.91
N ASP A 29 3.02 -16.74 10.94
CA ASP A 29 3.02 -17.24 9.63
C ASP A 29 2.12 -18.43 9.30
N GLU A 30 0.89 -18.13 9.06
CA GLU A 30 -0.11 -19.09 8.60
C GLU A 30 -0.46 -18.95 7.12
N ARG A 31 0.42 -18.35 6.30
CA ARG A 31 0.28 -18.70 4.89
C ARG A 31 0.56 -20.18 4.76
N PRO A 32 -0.40 -20.97 4.25
CA PRO A 32 -0.02 -22.29 3.78
C PRO A 32 1.16 -22.09 2.83
N SER A 33 2.21 -22.88 3.00
CA SER A 33 3.42 -22.88 2.15
C SER A 33 3.11 -23.13 0.67
N LYS A 34 1.87 -23.44 0.38
CA LYS A 34 1.27 -23.41 -0.95
C LYS A 34 0.08 -22.47 -0.86
N PRO A 35 -0.07 -21.50 -1.78
CA PRO A 35 -1.28 -20.71 -1.87
C PRO A 35 -2.46 -21.70 -1.87
N PHE A 36 -3.54 -21.31 -1.19
CA PHE A 36 -4.80 -22.06 -1.25
C PHE A 36 -5.14 -22.20 -2.72
N VAL A 37 -5.04 -23.45 -3.22
CA VAL A 37 -4.99 -23.70 -4.67
C VAL A 37 -6.41 -23.55 -5.21
N TRP A 38 -6.80 -22.34 -5.56
CA TRP A 38 -7.97 -22.11 -6.41
C TRP A 38 -7.85 -22.89 -7.73
N SER A 39 -6.62 -23.19 -8.18
CA SER A 39 -6.36 -24.07 -9.31
C SER A 39 -6.96 -25.48 -9.16
N GLU A 40 -7.03 -26.02 -7.95
CA GLU A 40 -7.69 -27.33 -7.75
C GLU A 40 -9.21 -27.23 -7.90
N ARG A 41 -9.81 -26.10 -7.57
CA ARG A 41 -11.22 -25.85 -7.86
C ARG A 41 -11.48 -25.59 -9.34
N ARG A 42 -10.53 -25.02 -10.06
CA ARG A 42 -10.61 -24.86 -11.54
C ARG A 42 -10.71 -26.17 -12.29
N LEU A 43 -10.12 -27.23 -11.78
CA LEU A 43 -10.23 -28.58 -12.39
C LEU A 43 -11.63 -29.17 -12.29
N LEU A 44 -12.48 -28.64 -11.41
CA LEU A 44 -13.81 -29.16 -11.14
C LEU A 44 -14.94 -28.36 -11.78
N VAL A 45 -14.65 -27.16 -12.31
CA VAL A 45 -15.68 -26.27 -12.87
C VAL A 45 -15.14 -25.65 -14.16
N ALA A 46 -15.94 -25.68 -15.22
CA ALA A 46 -15.59 -25.08 -16.50
C ALA A 46 -15.25 -23.58 -16.34
N PRO A 47 -14.18 -23.07 -16.95
CA PRO A 47 -13.75 -21.66 -16.82
C PRO A 47 -14.88 -20.66 -17.12
N GLU A 48 -15.78 -21.01 -18.02
CA GLU A 48 -16.93 -20.20 -18.44
C GLU A 48 -17.92 -19.93 -17.28
N LEU A 49 -17.93 -20.78 -16.26
CA LEU A 49 -18.79 -20.61 -15.08
C LEU A 49 -18.24 -19.63 -14.05
N PHE A 50 -16.97 -19.21 -14.21
CA PHE A 50 -16.33 -18.20 -13.37
C PHE A 50 -16.28 -16.82 -14.02
N ASP A 51 -16.78 -16.68 -15.24
CA ASP A 51 -16.90 -15.39 -15.89
C ASP A 51 -18.26 -14.76 -15.56
N ALA A 52 -18.24 -13.55 -15.05
CA ALA A 52 -19.46 -12.83 -14.73
C ALA A 52 -19.95 -12.08 -15.98
N PRO A 53 -21.29 -11.91 -16.14
CA PRO A 53 -21.87 -11.07 -17.19
C PRO A 53 -21.35 -9.64 -17.09
N ASP A 54 -21.06 -9.01 -18.22
CA ASP A 54 -20.59 -7.63 -18.27
C ASP A 54 -21.51 -6.64 -17.57
N GLU A 55 -22.82 -6.87 -17.61
CA GLU A 55 -23.80 -6.05 -16.89
C GLU A 55 -23.61 -6.12 -15.37
N TRP A 56 -23.29 -7.30 -14.82
CA TRP A 56 -23.01 -7.46 -13.39
C TRP A 56 -21.71 -6.78 -13.01
N ILE A 57 -20.66 -6.90 -13.83
CA ILE A 57 -19.38 -6.24 -13.66
C ILE A 57 -19.58 -4.73 -13.64
N ASP A 58 -20.24 -4.18 -14.65
CA ASP A 58 -20.50 -2.75 -14.78
C ASP A 58 -21.25 -2.18 -13.57
N ARG A 59 -22.36 -2.80 -13.19
CA ARG A 59 -23.13 -2.39 -12.00
C ARG A 59 -22.31 -2.46 -10.71
N SER A 60 -21.49 -3.50 -10.57
CA SER A 60 -20.62 -3.66 -9.40
C SER A 60 -19.55 -2.57 -9.33
N LEU A 61 -18.89 -2.26 -10.44
CA LEU A 61 -17.89 -1.20 -10.54
C LEU A 61 -18.50 0.18 -10.32
N GLN A 62 -19.67 0.47 -10.89
CA GLN A 62 -20.38 1.74 -10.68
C GLN A 62 -20.80 1.93 -9.23
N TRP A 63 -21.35 0.89 -8.61
CA TRP A 63 -21.72 0.93 -7.20
C TRP A 63 -20.51 1.13 -6.30
N ALA A 64 -19.44 0.38 -6.54
CA ALA A 64 -18.20 0.53 -5.76
C ALA A 64 -17.62 1.94 -5.93
N ASP A 65 -17.57 2.48 -7.14
CA ASP A 65 -17.05 3.83 -7.41
C ASP A 65 -17.88 4.92 -6.70
N PHE A 66 -19.21 4.78 -6.71
CA PHE A 66 -20.11 5.67 -6.00
C PHE A 66 -19.87 5.65 -4.49
N ILE A 67 -19.80 4.45 -3.89
CA ILE A 67 -19.59 4.31 -2.45
C ILE A 67 -18.20 4.81 -2.03
N LEU A 68 -17.16 4.43 -2.76
CA LEU A 68 -15.78 4.85 -2.46
C LEU A 68 -15.58 6.37 -2.71
N GLY A 69 -16.32 6.94 -3.64
CA GLY A 69 -16.35 8.38 -3.86
C GLY A 69 -17.05 9.15 -2.73
N THR A 70 -18.10 8.56 -2.14
CA THR A 70 -18.87 9.13 -1.04
C THR A 70 -18.15 8.96 0.31
N TYR A 71 -17.65 7.77 0.58
CA TYR A 71 -16.97 7.40 1.82
C TYR A 71 -15.47 7.24 1.56
N ARG A 72 -14.75 8.36 1.56
CA ARG A 72 -13.30 8.39 1.35
C ARG A 72 -12.55 7.59 2.43
N PRO A 73 -11.29 7.16 2.17
CA PRO A 73 -10.46 6.53 3.20
C PRO A 73 -10.40 7.37 4.47
N ALA A 74 -10.75 6.79 5.61
CA ALA A 74 -10.81 7.47 6.91
C ALA A 74 -10.64 6.49 8.07
N LEU A 75 -10.35 7.01 9.25
CA LEU A 75 -10.37 6.28 10.51
C LEU A 75 -11.35 6.95 11.48
N PRO A 76 -12.36 6.21 11.99
CA PRO A 76 -12.70 4.82 11.65
C PRO A 76 -13.22 4.67 10.21
N GLU A 77 -13.04 3.49 9.64
CA GLU A 77 -13.55 3.17 8.31
C GLU A 77 -15.08 3.03 8.31
N HIS A 78 -15.74 3.62 7.30
CA HIS A 78 -17.19 3.46 7.12
C HIS A 78 -17.54 2.05 6.62
N PRO A 79 -18.57 1.36 7.20
CA PRO A 79 -18.92 -0.02 6.81
C PRO A 79 -19.24 -0.21 5.33
N LEU A 80 -19.94 0.75 4.70
CA LEU A 80 -20.24 0.69 3.26
C LEU A 80 -18.96 0.74 2.40
N ARG A 81 -17.94 1.50 2.84
CA ARG A 81 -16.65 1.52 2.16
C ARG A 81 -16.02 0.12 2.13
N ARG A 82 -15.99 -0.55 3.29
CA ARG A 82 -15.52 -1.94 3.37
C ARG A 82 -16.31 -2.84 2.44
N ALA A 83 -17.64 -2.76 2.43
CA ALA A 83 -18.47 -3.53 1.53
C ALA A 83 -18.14 -3.28 0.05
N ALA A 84 -17.80 -2.03 -0.31
CA ALA A 84 -17.40 -1.70 -1.67
C ALA A 84 -16.03 -2.28 -2.05
N LEU A 85 -15.05 -2.30 -1.14
CA LEU A 85 -13.76 -2.95 -1.37
C LEU A 85 -13.92 -4.46 -1.56
N LEU A 86 -14.75 -5.12 -0.74
CA LEU A 86 -15.05 -6.54 -0.89
C LEU A 86 -15.81 -6.85 -2.19
N ARG A 87 -16.70 -5.94 -2.64
CA ARG A 87 -17.35 -6.08 -3.95
C ARG A 87 -16.35 -5.94 -5.11
N LEU A 88 -15.32 -5.10 -4.95
CA LEU A 88 -14.24 -5.03 -5.94
C LEU A 88 -13.45 -6.34 -5.99
N ASP A 89 -13.21 -7.01 -4.86
CA ASP A 89 -12.57 -8.32 -4.86
C ASP A 89 -13.37 -9.32 -5.72
N ASP A 90 -14.71 -9.35 -5.59
CA ASP A 90 -15.56 -10.22 -6.42
C ASP A 90 -15.35 -9.98 -7.93
N VAL A 91 -15.21 -8.71 -8.35
CA VAL A 91 -15.00 -8.37 -9.76
C VAL A 91 -13.56 -8.65 -10.20
N LEU A 92 -12.59 -8.24 -9.38
CA LEU A 92 -11.18 -8.30 -9.76
C LEU A 92 -10.60 -9.71 -9.64
N HIS A 93 -11.30 -10.64 -8.96
CA HIS A 93 -10.97 -12.08 -8.92
C HIS A 93 -11.67 -12.91 -10.00
N ILE A 94 -12.36 -12.29 -10.95
CA ILE A 94 -12.73 -12.96 -12.19
C ILE A 94 -11.46 -13.21 -13.02
N GLU A 95 -11.27 -14.41 -13.53
CA GLU A 95 -10.05 -14.77 -14.29
C GLU A 95 -9.81 -13.83 -15.47
N SER A 96 -10.88 -13.49 -16.17
CA SER A 96 -10.84 -12.61 -17.35
C SER A 96 -10.75 -11.12 -16.99
N ALA A 97 -10.86 -10.72 -15.71
CA ALA A 97 -10.93 -9.32 -15.30
C ALA A 97 -9.86 -8.40 -15.95
N PRO A 98 -8.59 -8.77 -16.05
CA PRO A 98 -7.58 -7.93 -16.70
C PRO A 98 -7.85 -7.68 -18.19
N ARG A 99 -8.61 -8.56 -18.84
CA ARG A 99 -8.96 -8.48 -20.27
C ARG A 99 -10.32 -7.82 -20.52
N LYS A 100 -11.13 -7.64 -19.46
CA LYS A 100 -12.44 -7.00 -19.57
C LYS A 100 -12.28 -5.50 -19.78
N GLU A 101 -12.85 -4.98 -20.87
CA GLU A 101 -12.78 -3.56 -21.22
C GLU A 101 -13.38 -2.67 -20.11
N LEU A 102 -14.44 -3.13 -19.45
CA LEU A 102 -15.09 -2.43 -18.33
C LEU A 102 -14.13 -2.22 -17.17
N VAL A 103 -13.36 -3.25 -16.80
CA VAL A 103 -12.36 -3.19 -15.71
C VAL A 103 -11.21 -2.27 -16.11
N GLN A 104 -10.72 -2.38 -17.35
CA GLN A 104 -9.67 -1.52 -17.87
C GLN A 104 -10.07 -0.04 -17.91
N LYS A 105 -11.30 0.27 -18.37
CA LYS A 105 -11.85 1.62 -18.37
C LYS A 105 -12.00 2.16 -16.94
N TRP A 106 -12.52 1.34 -16.04
CA TRP A 106 -12.67 1.70 -14.64
C TRP A 106 -11.33 2.02 -14.00
N TYR A 107 -10.31 1.18 -14.20
CA TYR A 107 -8.94 1.41 -13.73
C TYR A 107 -8.40 2.76 -14.22
N ARG A 108 -8.39 2.97 -15.55
CA ARG A 108 -7.87 4.20 -16.14
C ARG A 108 -8.61 5.44 -15.64
N ALA A 109 -9.94 5.40 -15.58
CA ALA A 109 -10.74 6.52 -15.08
C ALA A 109 -10.38 6.90 -13.65
N ARG A 110 -10.12 5.91 -12.77
CA ARG A 110 -9.67 6.17 -11.41
C ARG A 110 -8.27 6.79 -11.37
N MET A 111 -7.35 6.25 -12.15
CA MET A 111 -5.99 6.77 -12.23
C MET A 111 -5.96 8.21 -12.78
N TYR A 112 -6.78 8.54 -13.79
CA TYR A 112 -6.86 9.90 -14.32
C TYR A 112 -7.41 10.88 -13.28
N ARG A 113 -8.49 10.53 -12.58
CA ARG A 113 -9.01 11.34 -11.48
C ARG A 113 -7.97 11.54 -10.36
N ALA A 114 -7.18 10.52 -10.04
CA ALA A 114 -6.11 10.63 -9.05
C ALA A 114 -5.01 11.60 -9.52
N ILE A 115 -4.58 11.51 -10.77
CA ILE A 115 -3.57 12.41 -11.33
C ILE A 115 -4.07 13.86 -11.33
N GLU A 116 -5.32 14.11 -11.71
CA GLU A 116 -5.93 15.43 -11.61
C GLU A 116 -6.07 15.91 -10.15
N GLU A 117 -6.38 15.01 -9.21
CA GLU A 117 -6.39 15.36 -7.79
C GLU A 117 -4.99 15.74 -7.31
N ILE A 118 -3.96 14.95 -7.69
CA ILE A 118 -2.56 15.21 -7.37
C ILE A 118 -2.13 16.60 -7.87
N GLU A 119 -2.46 16.95 -9.11
CA GLU A 119 -2.11 18.24 -9.70
C GLU A 119 -2.71 19.44 -8.96
N ARG A 120 -3.94 19.29 -8.47
CA ARG A 120 -4.68 20.36 -7.78
C ARG A 120 -4.40 20.41 -6.27
N THR A 121 -3.90 19.32 -5.68
CA THR A 121 -3.72 19.23 -4.23
C THR A 121 -2.46 19.94 -3.78
N LYS A 122 -2.62 20.91 -2.89
CA LYS A 122 -1.53 21.46 -2.09
C LYS A 122 -1.58 20.86 -0.70
N VAL A 123 -0.45 20.42 -0.20
CA VAL A 123 -0.29 19.93 1.18
C VAL A 123 0.41 21.04 1.97
N THR A 124 -0.21 21.51 3.03
CA THR A 124 0.34 22.57 3.89
C THR A 124 0.88 22.04 5.21
N GLU A 125 0.40 20.88 5.63
CA GLU A 125 0.84 20.16 6.82
C GLU A 125 0.63 18.65 6.68
N GLY A 126 1.38 17.85 7.40
CA GLY A 126 1.31 16.39 7.30
C GLY A 126 1.74 15.87 5.94
N MET A 127 1.15 14.77 5.51
CA MET A 127 1.37 14.21 4.16
C MET A 127 0.07 13.71 3.56
N ARG A 128 -0.02 13.77 2.23
CA ARG A 128 -1.05 13.12 1.44
C ARG A 128 -0.44 11.95 0.69
N ILE A 129 -1.11 10.80 0.75
CA ILE A 129 -0.66 9.55 0.15
C ILE A 129 -1.72 9.11 -0.85
N TRP A 130 -1.33 8.90 -2.10
CA TRP A 130 -2.20 8.32 -3.14
C TRP A 130 -1.73 6.90 -3.42
N LYS A 131 -2.66 5.95 -3.45
CA LYS A 131 -2.41 4.61 -3.95
C LYS A 131 -2.57 4.62 -5.46
N LEU A 132 -1.50 4.29 -6.13
CA LEU A 132 -1.45 4.11 -7.59
C LEU A 132 -1.76 2.64 -7.92
N TYR A 133 -1.25 2.15 -9.05
CA TYR A 133 -1.40 0.75 -9.39
C TYR A 133 -0.52 -0.14 -8.52
N ASN A 134 -1.02 -1.32 -8.17
CA ASN A 134 -0.36 -2.36 -7.40
C ASN A 134 0.20 -1.85 -6.05
N HIS A 135 1.51 -1.91 -5.86
CA HIS A 135 2.22 -1.39 -4.69
C HIS A 135 2.79 0.01 -4.91
N GLY A 136 2.34 0.68 -5.96
CA GLY A 136 2.75 2.05 -6.27
C GLY A 136 2.05 3.08 -5.37
N PHE A 137 2.82 4.03 -4.85
CA PHE A 137 2.29 5.15 -4.07
C PHE A 137 2.93 6.47 -4.49
N LEU A 138 2.16 7.56 -4.41
CA LEU A 138 2.72 8.90 -4.39
C LEU A 138 2.52 9.47 -2.99
N VAL A 139 3.60 9.99 -2.40
CA VAL A 139 3.58 10.70 -1.13
C VAL A 139 3.94 12.16 -1.39
N ARG A 140 3.11 13.07 -0.87
CA ARG A 140 3.36 14.51 -0.92
C ARG A 140 3.34 15.10 0.47
N THR A 141 4.38 15.86 0.80
CA THR A 141 4.49 16.70 2.00
C THR A 141 4.41 18.19 1.59
N PRO A 142 4.48 19.15 2.51
CA PRO A 142 4.49 20.56 2.14
C PRO A 142 5.56 20.98 1.14
N THR A 143 6.74 20.35 1.16
CA THR A 143 7.87 20.78 0.33
C THR A 143 8.30 19.81 -0.75
N VAL A 144 7.99 18.52 -0.63
CA VAL A 144 8.43 17.49 -1.56
C VAL A 144 7.34 16.50 -1.91
N SER A 145 7.48 15.89 -3.09
CA SER A 145 6.66 14.74 -3.51
C SER A 145 7.57 13.64 -4.05
N PHE A 146 7.25 12.40 -3.77
CA PHE A 146 8.01 11.26 -4.30
C PHE A 146 7.10 10.05 -4.52
N THR A 147 7.53 9.14 -5.39
CA THR A 147 6.80 7.90 -5.65
C THR A 147 7.58 6.69 -5.21
N PHE A 148 6.84 5.65 -4.81
CA PHE A 148 7.34 4.30 -4.62
C PHE A 148 6.73 3.41 -5.70
N ASP A 149 7.53 2.50 -6.29
CA ASP A 149 7.13 1.42 -7.20
C ASP A 149 6.07 1.86 -8.23
N PHE A 150 6.26 3.04 -8.79
CA PHE A 150 5.32 3.59 -9.74
C PHE A 150 5.43 2.91 -11.10
N VAL A 151 4.35 2.24 -11.48
CA VAL A 151 4.19 1.61 -12.80
C VAL A 151 2.85 2.04 -13.43
N PRO A 152 2.76 2.08 -14.76
CA PRO A 152 1.56 2.57 -15.45
C PRO A 152 0.35 1.62 -15.35
N GLY A 153 0.56 0.38 -14.98
CA GLY A 153 -0.39 -0.72 -14.99
C GLY A 153 0.30 -2.03 -15.34
N THR A 154 -0.43 -3.00 -15.89
CA THR A 154 0.13 -4.30 -16.29
C THR A 154 0.63 -4.28 -17.73
N ARG A 155 1.31 -5.37 -18.13
CA ARG A 155 1.63 -5.64 -19.53
C ARG A 155 0.42 -6.12 -20.35
N GLN A 156 -0.72 -6.37 -19.71
CA GLN A 156 -1.97 -6.73 -20.37
C GLN A 156 -2.43 -5.57 -21.26
N PRO A 157 -2.66 -5.75 -22.57
CA PRO A 157 -3.16 -4.70 -23.44
C PRO A 157 -4.42 -4.03 -22.87
N GLY A 158 -4.42 -2.69 -22.86
CA GLY A 158 -5.52 -1.88 -22.33
C GLY A 158 -5.53 -1.68 -20.81
N PHE A 159 -4.68 -2.36 -20.04
CA PHE A 159 -4.60 -2.22 -18.61
C PHE A 159 -3.37 -1.39 -18.17
N ALA A 160 -3.25 -0.22 -18.74
CA ALA A 160 -2.24 0.77 -18.36
C ALA A 160 -2.76 2.19 -18.67
N ILE A 161 -2.26 3.18 -17.94
CA ILE A 161 -2.47 4.59 -18.27
C ILE A 161 -1.57 4.98 -19.43
N GLU A 162 -2.03 5.91 -20.27
CA GLU A 162 -1.31 6.38 -21.44
C GLU A 162 -0.10 7.25 -21.03
N LYS A 163 0.84 7.36 -21.95
CA LYS A 163 2.12 8.03 -21.71
C LYS A 163 1.99 9.49 -21.29
N GLU A 164 0.98 10.19 -21.79
CA GLU A 164 0.69 11.58 -21.44
C GLU A 164 0.32 11.72 -19.96
N TRP A 165 -0.53 10.84 -19.45
CA TRP A 165 -0.92 10.81 -18.05
C TRP A 165 0.24 10.42 -17.15
N LEU A 166 1.06 9.46 -17.62
CA LEU A 166 2.27 9.07 -16.94
C LEU A 166 3.24 10.26 -16.78
N ALA A 167 3.45 11.03 -17.86
CA ALA A 167 4.30 12.21 -17.84
C ALA A 167 3.77 13.30 -16.89
N ARG A 168 2.45 13.51 -16.85
CA ARG A 168 1.80 14.45 -15.91
C ARG A 168 2.12 14.08 -14.46
N LEU A 169 1.95 12.80 -14.09
CA LEU A 169 2.25 12.34 -12.72
C LEU A 169 3.73 12.49 -12.39
N VAL A 170 4.64 12.13 -13.30
CA VAL A 170 6.08 12.30 -13.11
C VAL A 170 6.43 13.78 -12.88
N THR A 171 5.75 14.71 -13.55
CA THR A 171 5.94 16.15 -13.34
C THR A 171 5.61 16.57 -11.90
N GLN A 172 4.67 15.90 -11.27
CA GLN A 172 4.22 16.17 -9.90
C GLN A 172 5.12 15.54 -8.81
N SER A 173 6.16 14.81 -9.19
CA SER A 173 7.03 14.07 -8.29
C SER A 173 8.46 14.55 -8.40
N ASP A 174 9.20 14.60 -7.30
CA ASP A 174 10.60 15.04 -7.23
C ASP A 174 11.60 13.89 -7.33
N ALA A 175 11.17 12.67 -6.96
CA ALA A 175 11.98 11.45 -7.00
C ALA A 175 11.08 10.21 -7.16
N THR A 176 11.66 9.09 -7.59
CA THR A 176 11.03 7.78 -7.55
C THR A 176 11.93 6.73 -6.92
N PHE A 177 11.33 5.85 -6.14
CA PHE A 177 11.97 4.73 -5.45
C PHE A 177 11.46 3.43 -6.06
N ILE A 178 12.37 2.56 -6.45
CA ILE A 178 12.09 1.22 -6.99
C ILE A 178 12.58 0.21 -5.96
N SER A 179 11.70 -0.65 -5.48
CA SER A 179 12.04 -1.67 -4.48
C SER A 179 12.86 -2.81 -5.07
N HIS A 180 12.43 -3.36 -6.21
CA HIS A 180 13.07 -4.51 -6.83
C HIS A 180 12.80 -4.58 -8.35
N LEU A 181 13.29 -5.65 -8.99
CA LEU A 181 13.37 -5.75 -10.46
C LEU A 181 12.08 -6.19 -11.16
N HIS A 182 11.05 -6.64 -10.46
CA HIS A 182 9.84 -7.14 -11.11
C HIS A 182 9.05 -6.03 -11.82
N GLY A 183 8.39 -6.41 -12.92
CA GLY A 183 7.78 -5.42 -13.84
C GLY A 183 6.56 -4.69 -13.29
N ASP A 184 5.99 -5.18 -12.23
CA ASP A 184 4.90 -4.56 -11.47
C ASP A 184 5.39 -3.59 -10.38
N HIS A 185 6.72 -3.46 -10.20
CA HIS A 185 7.39 -2.48 -9.33
C HIS A 185 8.37 -1.60 -10.07
N ALA A 186 8.95 -2.08 -11.18
CA ALA A 186 10.00 -1.41 -11.92
C ALA A 186 9.60 -1.14 -13.37
N SER A 187 9.32 0.12 -13.70
CA SER A 187 8.99 0.57 -15.05
C SER A 187 10.14 1.38 -15.66
N GLN A 188 10.71 0.87 -16.77
CA GLN A 188 11.72 1.61 -17.52
C GLN A 188 11.16 2.92 -18.09
N ASP A 189 9.91 2.93 -18.55
CA ASP A 189 9.29 4.14 -19.11
C ASP A 189 9.14 5.23 -18.04
N VAL A 190 8.75 4.86 -16.83
CA VAL A 190 8.72 5.79 -15.69
C VAL A 190 10.13 6.30 -15.38
N ALA A 191 11.11 5.41 -15.27
CA ALA A 191 12.47 5.80 -14.99
C ALA A 191 13.04 6.76 -16.07
N ARG A 192 12.80 6.50 -17.35
CA ARG A 192 13.18 7.42 -18.45
C ARG A 192 12.57 8.80 -18.28
N LEU A 193 11.30 8.89 -17.90
CA LEU A 193 10.62 10.17 -17.72
C LEU A 193 11.18 10.95 -16.53
N PHE A 194 11.50 10.30 -15.40
CA PHE A 194 12.17 10.94 -14.27
C PHE A 194 13.56 11.46 -14.68
N LEU A 195 14.38 10.61 -15.30
CA LEU A 195 15.72 10.99 -15.75
C LEU A 195 15.70 12.12 -16.79
N ALA A 196 14.74 12.12 -17.70
CA ALA A 196 14.57 13.19 -18.70
C ALA A 196 14.25 14.54 -18.05
N GLN A 197 13.66 14.55 -16.85
CA GLN A 197 13.37 15.75 -16.06
C GLN A 197 14.49 16.08 -15.04
N GLY A 198 15.63 15.37 -15.10
CA GLY A 198 16.72 15.55 -14.14
C GLY A 198 16.39 15.13 -12.71
N LYS A 199 15.41 14.27 -12.52
CA LYS A 199 14.93 13.81 -11.23
C LYS A 199 15.57 12.47 -10.85
N PRO A 200 15.96 12.25 -9.58
CA PRO A 200 16.60 11.02 -9.17
C PRO A 200 15.65 9.81 -9.24
N VAL A 201 16.22 8.70 -9.71
CA VAL A 201 15.62 7.37 -9.68
C VAL A 201 16.46 6.52 -8.73
N ILE A 202 15.88 6.12 -7.61
CA ILE A 202 16.53 5.34 -6.57
C ILE A 202 16.13 3.88 -6.74
N ALA A 203 17.10 2.98 -6.82
CA ALA A 203 16.85 1.58 -7.16
C ALA A 203 17.79 0.64 -6.39
N PRO A 204 17.47 -0.67 -6.30
CA PRO A 204 18.38 -1.65 -5.75
C PRO A 204 19.62 -1.80 -6.64
N GLU A 205 20.73 -2.16 -6.02
CA GLU A 205 21.99 -2.34 -6.72
C GLU A 205 21.83 -3.30 -7.90
N GLY A 206 22.40 -2.90 -9.03
CA GLY A 206 22.40 -3.72 -10.24
C GLY A 206 21.17 -3.57 -11.14
N LEU A 207 20.08 -2.99 -10.68
CA LEU A 207 18.90 -2.78 -11.53
C LEU A 207 19.27 -1.94 -12.76
N TRP A 208 19.14 -2.51 -13.95
CA TRP A 208 19.42 -1.90 -15.26
C TRP A 208 20.85 -1.31 -15.42
N LYS A 209 21.79 -1.70 -14.56
CA LYS A 209 23.17 -1.16 -14.53
C LYS A 209 23.91 -1.34 -15.85
N THR A 210 23.63 -2.40 -16.58
CA THR A 210 24.24 -2.72 -17.88
C THR A 210 23.52 -2.12 -19.09
N MET A 211 22.35 -1.53 -18.88
CA MET A 211 21.60 -0.89 -19.97
C MET A 211 22.15 0.50 -20.24
N PRO A 212 22.60 0.83 -21.47
CA PRO A 212 23.28 2.09 -21.76
C PRO A 212 22.50 3.35 -21.38
N GLU A 213 21.17 3.28 -21.48
CA GLU A 213 20.27 4.40 -21.16
C GLU A 213 20.18 4.71 -19.67
N PHE A 214 20.45 3.73 -18.79
CA PHE A 214 20.39 3.85 -17.32
C PHE A 214 21.75 3.82 -16.65
N ALA A 215 22.79 3.36 -17.36
CA ALA A 215 24.14 3.22 -16.81
C ALA A 215 24.65 4.54 -16.22
N GLY A 216 25.01 4.51 -14.95
CA GLY A 216 25.53 5.67 -14.22
C GLY A 216 24.50 6.79 -13.92
N LYS A 217 23.20 6.59 -14.24
CA LYS A 217 22.16 7.60 -14.03
C LYS A 217 21.23 7.29 -12.86
N LEU A 218 21.18 6.03 -12.40
CA LEU A 218 20.39 5.62 -11.26
C LEU A 218 21.20 5.77 -9.97
N THR A 219 20.51 6.06 -8.89
CA THR A 219 21.08 6.10 -7.53
C THR A 219 20.86 4.75 -6.86
N TYR A 220 21.97 4.11 -6.45
CA TYR A 220 21.95 2.83 -5.73
C TYR A 220 22.42 3.06 -4.29
N PRO A 221 21.51 3.31 -3.33
CA PRO A 221 21.91 3.46 -1.94
C PRO A 221 22.47 2.15 -1.40
N GLU A 222 23.44 2.26 -0.50
CA GLU A 222 23.94 1.12 0.26
C GLU A 222 22.77 0.46 1.01
N ARG A 223 22.64 -0.84 0.87
CA ARG A 223 21.59 -1.62 1.54
C ARG A 223 22.00 -1.90 2.98
N SER A 224 21.69 -0.95 3.85
CA SER A 224 22.04 -0.99 5.27
C SER A 224 21.15 -0.02 6.06
N ALA A 225 21.36 0.11 7.37
CA ALA A 225 20.66 1.13 8.19
C ALA A 225 21.24 2.56 8.02
N LYS A 226 22.17 2.76 7.08
CA LYS A 226 22.80 4.06 6.83
C LYS A 226 21.84 5.03 6.17
N VAL A 227 21.84 6.27 6.62
CA VAL A 227 21.06 7.35 6.02
C VAL A 227 21.81 7.91 4.81
N HIS A 228 21.15 7.92 3.66
CA HIS A 228 21.60 8.55 2.43
C HIS A 228 20.85 9.87 2.23
N ARG A 229 21.53 10.89 1.77
CA ARG A 229 20.95 12.20 1.47
C ARG A 229 20.76 12.34 -0.04
N ILE A 230 19.52 12.39 -0.50
CA ILE A 230 19.16 12.48 -1.91
C ILE A 230 18.69 13.89 -2.21
N PRO A 231 19.48 14.70 -2.95
CA PRO A 231 19.06 16.03 -3.36
C PRO A 231 17.94 15.94 -4.40
N VAL A 232 16.92 16.77 -4.23
CA VAL A 232 15.78 16.92 -5.15
C VAL A 232 15.53 18.40 -5.48
N GLN A 233 14.72 18.69 -6.47
CA GLN A 233 14.40 20.07 -6.90
C GLN A 233 15.67 20.89 -7.20
N GLY A 234 16.64 20.28 -7.90
CA GLY A 234 17.92 20.95 -8.21
C GLY A 234 18.77 21.24 -6.98
N GLY A 235 18.66 20.45 -5.93
CA GLY A 235 19.40 20.58 -4.68
C GLY A 235 18.77 21.53 -3.64
N LYS A 236 17.59 22.11 -3.93
CA LYS A 236 16.88 22.99 -2.99
C LYS A 236 16.31 22.23 -1.79
N GLN A 237 15.98 20.96 -1.98
CA GLN A 237 15.48 20.08 -0.94
C GLN A 237 16.30 18.80 -0.88
N VAL A 238 16.25 18.11 0.26
CA VAL A 238 16.97 16.85 0.48
C VAL A 238 16.04 15.85 1.14
N LEU A 239 15.92 14.66 0.54
CA LEU A 239 15.31 13.51 1.17
C LEU A 239 16.37 12.72 1.94
N GLU A 240 16.08 12.32 3.17
CA GLU A 240 16.90 11.35 3.89
C GLU A 240 16.31 9.95 3.68
N VAL A 241 17.14 9.03 3.22
CA VAL A 241 16.71 7.71 2.76
C VAL A 241 17.53 6.62 3.44
N VAL A 242 16.83 5.61 3.98
CA VAL A 242 17.44 4.35 4.38
C VAL A 242 16.94 3.27 3.45
N ALA A 243 17.83 2.46 2.87
CA ALA A 243 17.50 1.32 2.05
C ALA A 243 17.86 0.03 2.82
N TYR A 244 16.89 -0.53 3.54
CA TYR A 244 17.10 -1.77 4.26
C TYR A 244 17.26 -2.96 3.31
N PRO A 245 18.10 -3.95 3.67
CA PRO A 245 18.46 -5.08 2.81
C PRO A 245 17.40 -6.19 2.81
N GLY A 246 16.20 -5.90 2.32
CA GLY A 246 15.14 -6.88 2.17
C GLY A 246 15.31 -7.79 0.95
N HIS A 247 14.51 -8.85 0.89
CA HIS A 247 14.46 -9.79 -0.22
C HIS A 247 13.03 -10.18 -0.55
N GLN A 248 12.75 -10.43 -1.83
CA GLN A 248 11.59 -11.21 -2.26
C GLN A 248 12.06 -12.64 -2.52
N GLY A 249 11.61 -13.59 -1.70
CA GLY A 249 12.17 -14.93 -1.70
C GLY A 249 13.66 -14.94 -1.34
N ALA A 250 14.39 -15.99 -1.76
CA ALA A 250 15.79 -16.19 -1.36
C ALA A 250 16.80 -15.30 -2.09
N THR A 251 16.49 -14.82 -3.29
CA THR A 251 17.53 -14.30 -4.21
C THR A 251 17.24 -12.93 -4.81
N VAL A 252 15.99 -12.47 -4.82
CA VAL A 252 15.66 -11.17 -5.41
C VAL A 252 15.91 -10.06 -4.40
N LEU A 253 16.87 -9.20 -4.71
CA LEU A 253 17.15 -8.02 -3.90
C LEU A 253 15.95 -7.08 -3.91
N ASN A 254 15.40 -6.81 -2.73
CA ASN A 254 14.29 -5.91 -2.51
C ASN A 254 14.70 -4.83 -1.50
N ASN A 255 14.77 -3.59 -1.92
CA ASN A 255 15.03 -2.48 -1.03
C ASN A 255 13.76 -2.12 -0.27
N VAL A 256 13.82 -2.19 1.04
CA VAL A 256 12.77 -1.59 1.89
C VAL A 256 13.19 -0.15 2.19
N HIS A 257 12.47 0.79 1.60
CA HIS A 257 12.83 2.21 1.66
C HIS A 257 12.11 2.91 2.81
N LEU A 258 12.88 3.52 3.71
CA LEU A 258 12.39 4.53 4.65
C LEU A 258 12.81 5.91 4.12
N VAL A 259 11.86 6.75 3.80
CA VAL A 259 12.10 8.10 3.27
C VAL A 259 11.60 9.12 4.28
N ARG A 260 12.49 10.06 4.64
CA ARG A 260 12.16 11.21 5.50
C ARG A 260 12.20 12.49 4.67
N SER A 261 11.10 13.24 4.74
CA SER A 261 10.99 14.57 4.12
C SER A 261 11.76 15.65 4.90
N PRO A 262 11.98 16.84 4.30
CA PRO A 262 12.60 17.97 5.01
C PRO A 262 11.85 18.38 6.28
N GLU A 263 10.53 18.19 6.34
CA GLU A 263 9.70 18.46 7.52
C GLU A 263 9.82 17.38 8.61
N GLY A 264 10.60 16.32 8.33
CA GLY A 264 10.81 15.20 9.23
C GLY A 264 9.70 14.14 9.20
N LEU A 265 8.73 14.23 8.27
CA LEU A 265 7.71 13.20 8.07
C LEU A 265 8.33 11.97 7.39
N THR A 266 7.89 10.77 7.78
CA THR A 266 8.48 9.52 7.31
C THR A 266 7.44 8.60 6.69
N ALA A 267 7.78 8.08 5.51
CA ALA A 267 7.06 7.00 4.86
C ALA A 267 8.00 5.83 4.61
N MET A 268 7.58 4.61 4.93
CA MET A 268 8.34 3.39 4.72
C MET A 268 7.57 2.45 3.82
N GLN A 269 8.14 2.08 2.66
CA GLN A 269 7.55 1.15 1.72
C GLN A 269 8.39 -0.12 1.64
N THR A 270 7.73 -1.28 1.65
CA THR A 270 8.41 -2.56 1.81
C THR A 270 8.79 -3.24 0.51
N GLY A 271 8.28 -2.77 -0.65
CA GLY A 271 8.31 -3.62 -1.83
C GLY A 271 7.67 -4.96 -1.51
N ASP A 272 8.13 -6.00 -2.18
CA ASP A 272 7.68 -7.37 -1.98
C ASP A 272 8.50 -8.10 -0.92
N GLN A 273 8.75 -7.44 0.19
CA GLN A 273 9.43 -8.09 1.30
C GLN A 273 8.68 -9.35 1.72
N TRP A 274 9.27 -10.49 1.43
CA TRP A 274 8.72 -11.79 1.73
C TRP A 274 9.65 -12.58 2.64
N ASN A 275 9.12 -13.10 3.72
CA ASN A 275 9.91 -13.70 4.78
C ASN A 275 10.05 -15.22 4.70
N ASP A 276 9.33 -15.92 3.80
CA ASP A 276 9.34 -17.38 3.73
C ASP A 276 10.69 -17.98 3.39
N ASP A 277 11.23 -17.48 2.27
CA ASP A 277 12.52 -17.89 1.74
C ASP A 277 13.57 -16.78 1.88
N ALA A 278 13.20 -15.68 2.55
CA ALA A 278 14.12 -14.59 2.80
C ALA A 278 15.20 -15.01 3.79
N PRO A 279 16.43 -14.47 3.67
CA PRO A 279 17.47 -14.71 4.65
C PRO A 279 17.01 -14.35 6.07
N GLY A 280 17.35 -15.17 7.05
CA GLY A 280 16.99 -14.94 8.45
C GLY A 280 17.39 -13.55 8.99
N THR A 281 18.44 -12.96 8.40
CA THR A 281 18.89 -11.59 8.68
C THR A 281 17.85 -10.52 8.39
N ASP A 282 16.89 -10.77 7.48
CA ASP A 282 15.80 -9.82 7.23
C ASP A 282 14.90 -9.64 8.46
N PHE A 283 14.76 -10.66 9.27
CA PHE A 283 14.01 -10.59 10.51
C PHE A 283 14.71 -9.75 11.58
N ASP A 284 16.03 -9.71 11.56
CA ASP A 284 16.79 -8.98 12.55
C ASP A 284 16.61 -7.47 12.41
N TRP A 285 16.79 -6.93 11.20
CA TRP A 285 16.64 -5.47 11.00
C TRP A 285 15.17 -5.02 11.09
N ILE A 286 14.20 -5.81 10.57
CA ILE A 286 12.76 -5.48 10.64
C ILE A 286 12.31 -5.28 12.08
N SER A 287 12.79 -6.12 13.00
CA SER A 287 12.44 -6.06 14.42
C SER A 287 13.00 -4.83 15.15
N HIS A 288 13.91 -4.08 14.52
CA HIS A 288 14.62 -2.96 15.15
C HIS A 288 14.34 -1.60 14.53
N VAL A 289 13.65 -1.53 13.38
CA VAL A 289 13.39 -0.25 12.67
C VAL A 289 12.74 0.78 13.59
N GLY A 290 11.67 0.43 14.27
CA GLY A 290 10.94 1.35 15.17
C GLY A 290 11.70 1.83 16.37
N ARG A 291 12.85 1.18 16.72
CA ARG A 291 13.76 1.65 17.78
C ARG A 291 14.77 2.67 17.28
N GLN A 292 15.06 2.68 15.97
CA GLN A 292 16.03 3.54 15.32
C GLN A 292 15.39 4.74 14.66
N HIS A 293 14.18 4.58 14.14
CA HIS A 293 13.46 5.59 13.38
C HIS A 293 12.00 5.66 13.80
N ALA A 294 11.49 6.87 13.98
CA ALA A 294 10.05 7.07 14.05
C ALA A 294 9.47 6.93 12.63
N VAL A 295 8.50 6.05 12.46
CA VAL A 295 7.82 5.83 11.18
C VAL A 295 6.38 6.33 11.29
N ASP A 296 6.04 7.34 10.48
CA ASP A 296 4.69 7.87 10.44
C ASP A 296 3.75 6.93 9.70
N VAL A 297 4.12 6.55 8.47
CA VAL A 297 3.31 5.68 7.64
C VAL A 297 4.15 4.52 7.12
N LEU A 298 3.66 3.31 7.36
CA LEU A 298 4.18 2.08 6.75
C LEU A 298 3.27 1.69 5.58
N LEU A 299 3.89 1.43 4.43
CA LEU A 299 3.27 0.98 3.19
C LEU A 299 3.72 -0.46 2.90
N PRO A 300 3.16 -1.46 3.61
CA PRO A 300 3.59 -2.84 3.44
C PRO A 300 2.86 -3.50 2.27
N ASN A 301 3.51 -4.49 1.67
CA ASN A 301 2.84 -5.43 0.79
C ASN A 301 1.81 -6.24 1.61
N CYS A 302 0.57 -6.31 1.14
CA CYS A 302 -0.55 -6.96 1.85
C CYS A 302 -0.33 -8.46 2.09
N TRP A 303 0.46 -9.12 1.25
CA TRP A 303 0.74 -10.55 1.35
C TRP A 303 2.11 -10.89 1.94
N THR A 304 2.85 -9.89 2.44
CA THR A 304 4.08 -10.13 3.20
C THR A 304 3.82 -11.17 4.30
N ARG A 305 4.58 -12.24 4.30
CA ARG A 305 4.57 -13.22 5.37
C ARG A 305 5.06 -12.57 6.66
N GLY A 306 4.40 -12.83 7.78
CA GLY A 306 4.74 -12.17 9.04
C GLY A 306 4.46 -10.66 9.07
N ILE A 307 3.48 -10.15 8.30
CA ILE A 307 3.12 -8.71 8.27
C ILE A 307 2.90 -8.14 9.68
N ALA A 308 2.31 -8.91 10.59
CA ALA A 308 2.11 -8.49 11.97
C ALA A 308 3.44 -8.28 12.72
N ARG A 309 4.46 -9.12 12.47
CA ARG A 309 5.81 -8.96 13.00
C ARG A 309 6.48 -7.72 12.43
N MET A 310 6.37 -7.51 11.14
CA MET A 310 6.88 -6.33 10.47
C MET A 310 6.26 -5.06 11.06
N VAL A 311 4.93 -4.99 11.15
CA VAL A 311 4.23 -3.82 11.71
C VAL A 311 4.70 -3.54 13.15
N ARG A 312 4.81 -4.57 14.00
CA ARG A 312 5.30 -4.40 15.36
C ARG A 312 6.77 -3.96 15.42
N GLY A 313 7.63 -4.50 14.54
CA GLY A 313 9.04 -4.14 14.48
C GLY A 313 9.29 -2.72 13.98
N VAL A 314 8.51 -2.28 13.01
CA VAL A 314 8.53 -0.91 12.46
C VAL A 314 7.85 0.09 13.40
N ASN A 315 6.82 -0.34 14.13
CA ASN A 315 6.04 0.48 15.06
C ASN A 315 5.50 1.79 14.43
N PRO A 316 4.80 1.73 13.28
CA PRO A 316 4.34 2.91 12.57
C PRO A 316 3.14 3.56 13.29
N LYS A 317 2.87 4.83 12.97
CA LYS A 317 1.65 5.51 13.44
C LYS A 317 0.44 5.11 12.60
N LEU A 318 0.64 4.72 11.33
CA LEU A 318 -0.41 4.30 10.39
C LEU A 318 0.15 3.23 9.44
N VAL A 319 -0.71 2.27 9.08
CA VAL A 319 -0.44 1.27 8.04
C VAL A 319 -1.38 1.52 6.86
N ILE A 320 -0.84 1.56 5.64
CA ILE A 320 -1.61 1.59 4.38
C ILE A 320 -1.04 0.53 3.47
N THR A 321 -1.78 -0.53 3.20
CA THR A 321 -1.29 -1.65 2.40
C THR A 321 -1.33 -1.38 0.90
N GLY A 322 -0.47 -2.08 0.19
CA GLY A 322 -0.46 -2.16 -1.27
C GLY A 322 -0.39 -3.60 -1.76
N HIS A 323 -0.42 -3.77 -3.06
CA HIS A 323 -0.37 -5.05 -3.77
C HIS A 323 -1.69 -5.83 -3.78
N GLU A 324 -2.78 -5.30 -3.25
CA GLU A 324 -4.09 -5.93 -3.43
C GLU A 324 -4.51 -5.90 -4.89
N ASN A 325 -5.09 -7.02 -5.33
CA ASN A 325 -5.68 -7.17 -6.66
C ASN A 325 -4.71 -6.96 -7.83
N GLU A 326 -3.46 -7.44 -7.74
CA GLU A 326 -2.50 -7.34 -8.84
C GLU A 326 -2.98 -8.08 -10.10
N MET A 327 -3.30 -7.32 -11.16
CA MET A 327 -3.95 -7.83 -12.37
C MET A 327 -3.03 -8.61 -13.31
N ALA A 328 -1.71 -8.56 -13.14
CA ALA A 328 -0.78 -9.39 -13.90
C ALA A 328 -0.69 -10.81 -13.33
N HIS A 329 -1.08 -11.00 -12.07
CA HIS A 329 -1.10 -12.30 -11.43
C HIS A 329 -2.32 -13.12 -11.84
N THR A 330 -2.20 -14.43 -11.76
CA THR A 330 -3.32 -15.37 -11.81
C THR A 330 -4.20 -15.20 -10.58
N VAL A 331 -5.45 -15.60 -10.65
CA VAL A 331 -6.43 -15.37 -9.56
C VAL A 331 -5.96 -15.92 -8.21
N ASP A 332 -5.28 -17.06 -8.21
CA ASP A 332 -4.73 -17.70 -7.02
C ASP A 332 -3.54 -16.95 -6.38
N HIS A 333 -2.98 -15.96 -7.09
CA HIS A 333 -1.92 -15.07 -6.61
C HIS A 333 -2.36 -13.60 -6.49
N ARG A 334 -3.65 -13.31 -6.71
CA ARG A 334 -4.23 -11.99 -6.44
C ARG A 334 -4.69 -11.94 -4.99
N GLU A 335 -4.00 -11.18 -4.19
CA GLU A 335 -4.44 -10.97 -2.82
C GLU A 335 -5.64 -10.04 -2.78
N ASP A 336 -6.67 -10.42 -2.06
CA ASP A 336 -7.89 -9.64 -1.91
C ASP A 336 -7.87 -8.74 -0.67
N ASN A 337 -8.78 -7.77 -0.63
CA ASN A 337 -8.95 -6.92 0.54
C ASN A 337 -9.41 -7.74 1.77
N THR A 338 -10.16 -8.82 1.57
CA THR A 338 -10.62 -9.70 2.67
C THR A 338 -9.44 -10.28 3.43
N GLN A 339 -8.43 -10.78 2.71
CA GLN A 339 -7.22 -11.32 3.32
C GLN A 339 -6.44 -10.23 4.05
N THR A 340 -6.32 -9.04 3.45
CA THR A 340 -5.65 -7.89 4.09
C THR A 340 -6.34 -7.51 5.40
N TYR A 341 -7.66 -7.40 5.42
CA TYR A 341 -8.42 -7.16 6.65
C TYR A 341 -8.14 -8.24 7.70
N THR A 342 -8.17 -9.51 7.29
CA THR A 342 -7.92 -10.64 8.19
C THR A 342 -6.51 -10.59 8.79
N ARG A 343 -5.49 -10.29 8.00
CA ARG A 343 -4.09 -10.24 8.44
C ARG A 343 -3.80 -9.05 9.37
N LEU A 344 -4.45 -7.91 9.15
CA LEU A 344 -4.26 -6.72 9.97
C LEU A 344 -5.20 -6.66 11.18
N TRP A 345 -6.25 -7.45 11.19
CA TRP A 345 -7.18 -7.51 12.30
C TRP A 345 -6.45 -7.98 13.58
N GLY A 346 -6.56 -7.19 14.64
CA GLY A 346 -5.93 -7.53 15.92
C GLY A 346 -4.42 -7.25 16.02
N VAL A 347 -3.78 -6.72 14.96
CA VAL A 347 -2.35 -6.32 15.03
C VAL A 347 -2.15 -5.16 16.01
N GLY A 348 -3.20 -4.36 16.28
CA GLY A 348 -3.20 -3.30 17.28
C GLY A 348 -2.67 -1.96 16.77
N TYR A 349 -2.60 -1.77 15.45
CA TYR A 349 -2.19 -0.53 14.79
C TYR A 349 -3.31 0.02 13.93
N PRO A 350 -3.46 1.36 13.81
CA PRO A 350 -4.37 1.95 12.84
C PRO A 350 -3.98 1.54 11.41
N PHE A 351 -4.95 1.11 10.63
CA PHE A 351 -4.71 0.81 9.22
C PHE A 351 -5.83 1.31 8.33
N VAL A 352 -5.49 1.66 7.10
CA VAL A 352 -6.40 2.12 6.06
C VAL A 352 -6.16 1.30 4.79
N LEU A 353 -7.21 0.68 4.26
CA LEU A 353 -7.17 0.07 2.94
C LEU A 353 -7.64 1.08 1.89
N MET A 354 -6.92 1.10 0.78
CA MET A 354 -7.24 1.92 -0.39
C MET A 354 -7.22 1.06 -1.64
N THR A 355 -8.13 1.31 -2.56
CA THR A 355 -7.99 0.82 -3.92
C THR A 355 -7.30 1.85 -4.81
N TRP A 356 -6.98 1.49 -6.05
CA TRP A 356 -6.26 2.35 -6.98
C TRP A 356 -6.93 3.71 -7.17
N GLY A 357 -6.14 4.76 -7.20
CA GLY A 357 -6.58 6.13 -7.39
C GLY A 357 -7.18 6.80 -6.15
N GLU A 358 -7.16 6.15 -5.00
CA GLU A 358 -7.59 6.77 -3.75
C GLU A 358 -6.44 7.46 -3.02
N SER A 359 -6.80 8.37 -2.11
CA SER A 359 -5.84 9.10 -1.31
C SER A 359 -6.24 9.17 0.16
N TYR A 360 -5.24 9.25 1.04
CA TYR A 360 -5.40 9.47 2.47
C TYR A 360 -4.51 10.61 2.95
N GLY A 361 -5.07 11.49 3.79
CA GLY A 361 -4.32 12.55 4.46
C GLY A 361 -3.87 12.10 5.85
N TYR A 362 -2.57 12.11 6.09
CA TYR A 362 -1.98 11.82 7.39
C TYR A 362 -1.47 13.10 8.04
N GLN A 363 -1.80 13.28 9.32
CA GLN A 363 -1.27 14.35 10.16
C GLN A 363 -0.72 13.74 11.46
N ARG A 364 0.44 14.19 11.89
CA ARG A 364 0.91 13.84 13.24
C ARG A 364 -0.03 14.46 14.26
N VAL A 365 -0.61 13.64 15.09
CA VAL A 365 -1.25 14.14 16.31
C VAL A 365 -0.13 14.69 17.20
N ALA A 366 -0.20 15.97 17.53
CA ALA A 366 0.72 16.54 18.50
C ALA A 366 0.57 15.76 19.81
N GLU A 367 1.65 15.15 20.28
CA GLU A 367 1.61 14.58 21.63
C GLU A 367 1.28 15.70 22.60
N PRO A 368 0.28 15.54 23.50
CA PRO A 368 0.03 16.53 24.50
C PRO A 368 1.34 16.76 25.25
N ARG A 369 1.85 18.00 25.24
CA ARG A 369 2.99 18.35 26.08
C ARG A 369 2.54 18.07 27.51
N LEU A 370 3.05 17.01 28.10
CA LEU A 370 2.93 16.81 29.53
C LEU A 370 3.58 18.05 30.17
N GLY A 371 2.73 18.96 30.64
CA GLY A 371 3.19 20.14 31.38
C GLY A 371 4.01 19.63 32.53
N VAL A 372 5.32 19.85 32.48
CA VAL A 372 6.18 19.76 33.65
C VAL A 372 5.89 21.08 34.38
N ASP A 373 4.87 21.04 35.21
CA ASP A 373 4.68 22.10 36.22
C ASP A 373 5.95 22.06 37.10
N LYS A 374 6.67 23.19 37.05
CA LYS A 374 7.83 23.45 37.88
C LYS A 374 7.35 23.86 39.29
#